data_26d31c2dba9e3ea44b2302f66d785263
#
_entry.id   26d31c2dba9e3ea44b2302f66d785263
#
_cell.length_a   1.000
_cell.length_b   1.000
_cell.length_c   1.000
_cell.angle_alpha   90.00
_cell.angle_beta   90.00
_cell.angle_gamma   90.00
#
_symmetry.space_group_name_H-M   'P 1'
#
loop_
_entity.id
_entity.type
_entity.pdbx_description
1 polymer ?
#
loop_
_entity_poly.entity_id
_entity_poly.type
_entity_poly.pdbx_seq_one_letter_code
_entity_poly.pdbx_strand_id
1 'polypeptide(L)'
;MRTTESGFTLVELMVVVAVLGILAAMAVPSFKSLAEVQQVKNASFELFSSLSLARSEAIKRNSDVTLSGVMYANNQVGWVVTAANGETIRTQGALKGVVITVLPANTSSITYTHTGRATASPTFQIDITTTPTQNVRCVRIELSGMPRTLKGACS
;
A
#
# COMPACT_ATOMS: atom_id res chain seq x y z
N MET A 1 21.26 10.67 -59.65
CA MET A 1 21.37 11.44 -58.38
C MET A 1 22.01 10.51 -57.35
N ARG A 2 23.24 10.80 -56.92
CA ARG A 2 23.87 10.07 -55.80
C ARG A 2 23.47 10.77 -54.51
N THR A 3 22.68 10.12 -53.66
CA THR A 3 22.44 10.57 -52.30
C THR A 3 23.69 10.30 -51.48
N THR A 4 24.35 11.32 -50.99
CA THR A 4 25.46 11.21 -50.03
C THR A 4 24.86 10.82 -48.69
N GLU A 5 25.05 9.60 -48.28
CA GLU A 5 24.73 9.15 -46.94
C GLU A 5 25.77 9.72 -45.97
N SER A 6 25.38 10.67 -45.15
CA SER A 6 26.22 11.22 -44.07
C SER A 6 26.12 10.28 -42.85
N GLY A 7 27.20 9.59 -42.56
CA GLY A 7 27.32 8.75 -41.35
C GLY A 7 27.57 9.61 -40.11
N PHE A 8 27.12 9.18 -38.96
CA PHE A 8 27.37 9.78 -37.64
C PHE A 8 28.87 9.77 -37.30
N THR A 9 29.38 10.87 -36.77
CA THR A 9 30.76 10.92 -36.27
C THR A 9 30.86 10.35 -34.89
N LEU A 10 32.02 9.79 -34.52
CA LEU A 10 32.30 9.25 -33.19
C LEU A 10 32.12 10.31 -32.11
N VAL A 11 32.52 11.53 -32.38
CA VAL A 11 32.38 12.69 -31.46
C VAL A 11 30.93 13.01 -31.20
N GLU A 12 30.09 12.98 -32.23
CA GLU A 12 28.65 13.25 -32.11
C GLU A 12 27.95 12.19 -31.25
N LEU A 13 28.35 10.92 -31.39
CA LEU A 13 27.86 9.84 -30.50
C LEU A 13 28.30 10.07 -29.06
N MET A 14 29.54 10.44 -28.80
CA MET A 14 30.04 10.72 -27.45
C MET A 14 29.26 11.86 -26.76
N VAL A 15 28.98 12.93 -27.50
CA VAL A 15 28.19 14.07 -26.96
C VAL A 15 26.77 13.63 -26.61
N VAL A 16 26.13 12.86 -27.49
CA VAL A 16 24.77 12.34 -27.23
C VAL A 16 24.73 11.47 -25.99
N VAL A 17 25.68 10.53 -25.83
CA VAL A 17 25.75 9.67 -24.64
C VAL A 17 26.04 10.48 -23.37
N ALA A 18 26.89 11.50 -23.44
CA ALA A 18 27.16 12.39 -22.31
C ALA A 18 25.89 13.15 -21.87
N VAL A 19 25.15 13.71 -22.81
CA VAL A 19 23.88 14.41 -22.52
C VAL A 19 22.84 13.45 -21.96
N LEU A 20 22.69 12.24 -22.53
CA LEU A 20 21.79 11.21 -22.00
C LEU A 20 22.17 10.81 -20.58
N GLY A 21 23.45 10.69 -20.26
CA GLY A 21 23.94 10.40 -18.92
C GLY A 21 23.53 11.46 -17.89
N ILE A 22 23.64 12.73 -18.24
CA ILE A 22 23.22 13.85 -17.37
C ILE A 22 21.70 13.83 -17.16
N LEU A 23 20.92 13.62 -18.21
CA LEU A 23 19.46 13.55 -18.11
C LEU A 23 19.00 12.34 -17.28
N ALA A 24 19.64 11.20 -17.47
CA ALA A 24 19.37 9.99 -16.68
C ALA A 24 19.64 10.21 -15.19
N ALA A 25 20.74 10.89 -14.83
CA ALA A 25 21.07 11.18 -13.45
C ALA A 25 20.01 12.05 -12.74
N MET A 26 19.34 12.94 -13.43
CA MET A 26 18.24 13.76 -12.91
C MET A 26 16.92 12.98 -12.81
N ALA A 27 16.67 12.02 -13.70
CA ALA A 27 15.43 11.27 -13.77
C ALA A 27 15.28 10.24 -12.62
N VAL A 28 16.38 9.58 -12.24
CA VAL A 28 16.38 8.49 -11.25
C VAL A 28 15.78 8.88 -9.89
N PRO A 29 16.15 9.99 -9.22
CA PRO A 29 15.58 10.35 -7.93
C PRO A 29 14.09 10.66 -8.00
N SER A 30 13.61 11.25 -9.09
CA SER A 30 12.20 11.54 -9.30
C SER A 30 11.36 10.27 -9.43
N PHE A 31 11.87 9.25 -10.11
CA PHE A 31 11.21 7.95 -10.24
C PHE A 31 11.08 7.22 -8.91
N LYS A 32 12.10 7.29 -8.06
CA LYS A 32 12.08 6.64 -6.74
C LYS A 32 10.96 7.22 -5.86
N SER A 33 10.86 8.53 -5.78
CA SER A 33 9.81 9.17 -4.96
C SER A 33 8.40 8.85 -5.48
N LEU A 34 8.22 8.78 -6.81
CA LEU A 34 6.95 8.38 -7.40
C LEU A 34 6.57 6.93 -7.05
N ALA A 35 7.55 6.01 -7.10
CA ALA A 35 7.33 4.61 -6.72
C ALA A 35 6.94 4.46 -5.25
N GLU A 36 7.58 5.21 -4.34
CA GLU A 36 7.26 5.23 -2.90
C GLU A 36 5.82 5.71 -2.65
N VAL A 37 5.42 6.82 -3.28
CA VAL A 37 4.02 7.30 -3.21
C VAL A 37 3.04 6.23 -3.66
N GLN A 38 3.37 5.54 -4.74
CA GLN A 38 2.50 4.49 -5.28
C GLN A 38 2.41 3.28 -4.36
N GLN A 39 3.51 2.90 -3.69
CA GLN A 39 3.50 1.81 -2.70
C GLN A 39 2.54 2.11 -1.54
N VAL A 40 2.61 3.31 -0.94
CA VAL A 40 1.70 3.72 0.15
C VAL A 40 0.24 3.75 -0.31
N LYS A 41 -0.03 4.25 -1.53
CA LYS A 41 -1.38 4.24 -2.10
C LYS A 41 -1.90 2.82 -2.27
N ASN A 42 -1.10 1.94 -2.84
CA ASN A 42 -1.49 0.54 -3.06
C ASN A 42 -1.75 -0.17 -1.73
N ALA A 43 -0.85 -0.01 -0.74
CA ALA A 43 -1.04 -0.59 0.59
C ALA A 43 -2.32 -0.09 1.27
N SER A 44 -2.61 1.22 1.18
CA SER A 44 -3.84 1.78 1.74
C SER A 44 -5.09 1.26 1.04
N PHE A 45 -5.04 1.08 -0.27
CA PHE A 45 -6.14 0.52 -1.06
C PHE A 45 -6.37 -0.96 -0.74
N GLU A 46 -5.30 -1.76 -0.63
CA GLU A 46 -5.38 -3.18 -0.28
C GLU A 46 -5.98 -3.39 1.12
N LEU A 47 -5.57 -2.57 2.10
CA LEU A 47 -6.15 -2.64 3.44
C LEU A 47 -7.63 -2.23 3.44
N PHE A 48 -7.96 -1.11 2.80
CA PHE A 48 -9.34 -0.63 2.64
C PHE A 48 -10.22 -1.70 1.97
N SER A 49 -9.74 -2.29 0.90
CA SER A 49 -10.43 -3.36 0.16
C SER A 49 -10.67 -4.59 1.02
N SER A 50 -9.67 -5.01 1.80
CA SER A 50 -9.78 -6.17 2.70
C SER A 50 -10.74 -5.93 3.86
N LEU A 51 -10.75 -4.72 4.43
CA LEU A 51 -11.71 -4.33 5.47
C LEU A 51 -13.15 -4.28 4.90
N SER A 52 -13.31 -3.73 3.70
CA SER A 52 -14.62 -3.70 3.01
C SER A 52 -15.12 -5.11 2.69
N LEU A 53 -14.21 -6.00 2.26
CA LEU A 53 -14.52 -7.41 2.03
C LEU A 53 -14.93 -8.10 3.33
N ALA A 54 -14.15 -7.95 4.41
CA ALA A 54 -14.48 -8.56 5.70
C ALA A 54 -15.87 -8.14 6.18
N ARG A 55 -16.20 -6.85 6.07
CA ARG A 55 -17.52 -6.32 6.40
C ARG A 55 -18.63 -6.94 5.55
N SER A 56 -18.46 -6.98 4.22
CA SER A 56 -19.47 -7.52 3.31
C SER A 56 -19.68 -9.03 3.51
N GLU A 57 -18.61 -9.79 3.77
CA GLU A 57 -18.70 -11.22 4.05
C GLU A 57 -19.37 -11.49 5.39
N ALA A 58 -19.14 -10.65 6.41
CA ALA A 58 -19.83 -10.77 7.70
C ALA A 58 -21.35 -10.61 7.55
N ILE A 59 -21.78 -9.60 6.81
CA ILE A 59 -23.21 -9.37 6.51
C ILE A 59 -23.79 -10.52 5.68
N LYS A 60 -23.10 -10.92 4.62
CA LYS A 60 -23.55 -11.95 3.67
C LYS A 60 -23.68 -13.33 4.35
N ARG A 61 -22.73 -13.69 5.20
CA ARG A 61 -22.69 -14.97 5.92
C ARG A 61 -23.54 -14.95 7.19
N ASN A 62 -24.05 -13.79 7.58
CA ASN A 62 -24.73 -13.58 8.87
C ASN A 62 -23.92 -14.11 10.06
N SER A 63 -22.60 -13.93 10.01
CA SER A 63 -21.65 -14.43 11.00
C SER A 63 -20.41 -13.52 11.08
N ASP A 64 -19.65 -13.64 12.15
CA ASP A 64 -18.47 -12.81 12.37
C ASP A 64 -17.36 -13.13 11.35
N VAL A 65 -16.67 -12.09 10.90
CA VAL A 65 -15.48 -12.18 10.04
C VAL A 65 -14.38 -11.35 10.65
N THR A 66 -13.20 -11.92 10.78
CA THR A 66 -12.05 -11.28 11.43
C THR A 66 -10.93 -11.02 10.44
N LEU A 67 -10.40 -9.80 10.45
CA LEU A 67 -9.14 -9.45 9.81
C LEU A 67 -8.05 -9.43 10.88
N SER A 68 -7.05 -10.29 10.74
CA SER A 68 -5.92 -10.40 11.66
C SER A 68 -4.63 -9.99 10.97
N GLY A 69 -3.83 -9.15 11.62
CA GLY A 69 -2.49 -8.77 11.17
C GLY A 69 -1.52 -9.94 11.29
N VAL A 70 -0.64 -10.08 10.29
CA VAL A 70 0.44 -11.07 10.26
C VAL A 70 1.76 -10.34 10.10
N MET A 71 2.69 -10.58 11.01
CA MET A 71 4.06 -10.08 10.91
C MET A 71 4.91 -11.10 10.15
N TYR A 72 5.56 -10.66 9.10
CA TYR A 72 6.51 -11.44 8.32
C TYR A 72 7.96 -11.10 8.72
N ALA A 73 8.91 -11.85 8.20
CA ALA A 73 10.33 -11.53 8.34
C ALA A 73 10.64 -10.09 7.86
N ASN A 74 11.64 -9.45 8.47
CA ASN A 74 12.03 -8.06 8.17
C ASN A 74 10.95 -7.00 8.47
N ASN A 75 10.13 -7.21 9.50
CA ASN A 75 9.05 -6.29 9.92
C ASN A 75 8.04 -5.96 8.81
N GLN A 76 7.90 -6.83 7.83
CA GLN A 76 6.88 -6.69 6.81
C GLN A 76 5.52 -7.10 7.38
N VAL A 77 4.48 -6.35 7.04
CA VAL A 77 3.12 -6.56 7.53
C VAL A 77 2.24 -7.09 6.40
N GLY A 78 1.43 -8.06 6.72
CA GLY A 78 0.32 -8.53 5.91
C GLY A 78 -0.89 -8.80 6.79
N TRP A 79 -1.93 -9.40 6.25
CA TRP A 79 -3.13 -9.78 7.01
C TRP A 79 -3.88 -10.94 6.37
N VAL A 80 -4.71 -11.56 7.19
CA VAL A 80 -5.61 -12.63 6.78
C VAL A 80 -7.04 -12.26 7.18
N VAL A 81 -7.97 -12.45 6.28
CA VAL A 81 -9.42 -12.34 6.53
C VAL A 81 -9.98 -13.75 6.69
N THR A 82 -10.58 -14.02 7.84
CA THR A 82 -11.05 -15.35 8.24
C THR A 82 -12.50 -15.30 8.68
N ALA A 83 -13.32 -16.25 8.23
CA ALA A 83 -14.69 -16.42 8.69
C ALA A 83 -14.74 -17.09 10.06
N ALA A 84 -15.89 -17.01 10.75
CA ALA A 84 -16.09 -17.60 12.07
C ALA A 84 -15.88 -19.13 12.11
N ASN A 85 -16.08 -19.82 10.99
CA ASN A 85 -15.82 -21.26 10.85
C ASN A 85 -14.33 -21.61 10.63
N GLY A 86 -13.43 -20.63 10.63
CA GLY A 86 -12.01 -20.81 10.36
C GLY A 86 -11.61 -20.78 8.88
N GLU A 87 -12.55 -20.63 7.96
CA GLU A 87 -12.28 -20.52 6.53
C GLU A 87 -11.51 -19.23 6.23
N THR A 88 -10.40 -19.33 5.51
CA THR A 88 -9.65 -18.18 5.01
C THR A 88 -10.34 -17.61 3.77
N ILE A 89 -10.84 -16.37 3.87
CA ILE A 89 -11.52 -15.68 2.78
C ILE A 89 -10.50 -14.98 1.88
N ARG A 90 -9.50 -14.33 2.49
CA ARG A 90 -8.45 -13.60 1.77
C ARG A 90 -7.16 -13.58 2.58
N THR A 91 -6.04 -13.71 1.89
CA THR A 91 -4.71 -13.49 2.47
C THR A 91 -4.01 -12.39 1.70
N GLN A 92 -3.55 -11.38 2.42
CA GLN A 92 -2.63 -10.37 1.91
C GLN A 92 -1.24 -10.70 2.42
N GLY A 93 -0.35 -11.06 1.51
CA GLY A 93 1.05 -11.33 1.83
C GLY A 93 1.82 -10.08 2.25
N ALA A 94 3.08 -10.28 2.58
CA ALA A 94 3.98 -9.23 3.05
C ALA A 94 4.07 -8.03 2.10
N LEU A 95 3.78 -6.85 2.60
CA LEU A 95 3.94 -5.59 1.89
C LEU A 95 5.39 -5.10 2.03
N LYS A 96 6.09 -4.97 0.90
CA LYS A 96 7.49 -4.52 0.87
C LYS A 96 7.57 -3.00 0.90
N GLY A 97 8.52 -2.47 1.67
CA GLY A 97 8.81 -1.03 1.70
C GLY A 97 7.77 -0.15 2.40
N VAL A 98 6.81 -0.76 3.07
CA VAL A 98 5.71 -0.08 3.77
C VAL A 98 5.68 -0.49 5.23
N VAL A 99 5.43 0.47 6.12
CA VAL A 99 5.13 0.25 7.54
C VAL A 99 3.67 0.59 7.78
N ILE A 100 2.98 -0.26 8.53
CA ILE A 100 1.61 0.00 8.99
C ILE A 100 1.63 0.08 10.52
N THR A 101 1.35 1.27 11.03
CA THR A 101 1.19 1.49 12.47
C THR A 101 -0.29 1.48 12.81
N VAL A 102 -0.68 0.63 13.76
CA VAL A 102 -2.06 0.50 14.21
C VAL A 102 -2.24 1.27 15.52
N LEU A 103 -3.29 2.05 15.61
CA LEU A 103 -3.65 2.82 16.80
C LEU A 103 -5.08 2.46 17.23
N PRO A 104 -5.29 2.06 18.50
CA PRO A 104 -4.27 1.87 19.55
C PRO A 104 -3.34 0.67 19.26
N ALA A 105 -2.11 0.76 19.75
CA ALA A 105 -1.00 -0.18 19.42
C ALA A 105 -1.28 -1.67 19.75
N ASN A 106 -2.23 -1.95 20.62
CA ASN A 106 -2.54 -3.31 21.05
C ASN A 106 -3.62 -3.99 20.18
N THR A 107 -4.03 -3.38 19.08
CA THR A 107 -5.04 -3.96 18.19
C THR A 107 -4.37 -4.89 17.18
N SER A 108 -4.47 -6.19 17.40
CA SER A 108 -3.92 -7.22 16.51
C SER A 108 -4.94 -7.74 15.49
N SER A 109 -6.23 -7.56 15.74
CA SER A 109 -7.31 -8.04 14.89
C SER A 109 -8.54 -7.14 14.95
N ILE A 110 -9.37 -7.21 13.92
CA ILE A 110 -10.63 -6.50 13.80
C ILE A 110 -11.69 -7.51 13.40
N THR A 111 -12.75 -7.60 14.19
CA THR A 111 -13.89 -8.46 13.89
C THR A 111 -15.06 -7.61 13.44
N TYR A 112 -15.62 -7.94 12.29
CA TYR A 112 -16.90 -7.44 11.83
C TYR A 112 -18.00 -8.41 12.24
N THR A 113 -19.03 -7.90 12.92
CA THR A 113 -20.20 -8.67 13.27
C THR A 113 -21.15 -8.83 12.06
N HIS A 114 -22.10 -9.75 12.17
CA HIS A 114 -23.13 -9.98 11.15
C HIS A 114 -23.93 -8.71 10.77
N THR A 115 -23.93 -7.68 11.62
CA THR A 115 -24.57 -6.38 11.32
C THR A 115 -23.66 -5.45 10.49
N GLY A 116 -22.42 -5.87 10.19
CA GLY A 116 -21.43 -5.07 9.49
C GLY A 116 -20.76 -3.98 10.33
N ARG A 117 -20.94 -4.02 11.69
CA ARG A 117 -20.23 -3.15 12.62
C ARG A 117 -18.93 -3.81 13.06
N ALA A 118 -17.88 -3.02 13.21
CA ALA A 118 -16.64 -3.51 13.75
C ALA A 118 -16.66 -3.51 15.30
N THR A 119 -16.04 -4.49 15.91
CA THR A 119 -15.89 -4.56 17.38
C THR A 119 -14.93 -3.51 17.93
N ALA A 120 -14.05 -2.98 17.08
CA ALA A 120 -13.13 -1.90 17.39
C ALA A 120 -13.02 -0.96 16.19
N SER A 121 -12.66 0.29 16.44
CA SER A 121 -12.49 1.32 15.40
C SER A 121 -11.03 1.83 15.39
N PRO A 122 -10.05 0.96 15.10
CA PRO A 122 -8.66 1.37 15.03
C PRO A 122 -8.42 2.27 13.82
N THR A 123 -7.29 2.96 13.88
CA THR A 123 -6.73 3.69 12.76
C THR A 123 -5.43 3.05 12.33
N PHE A 124 -5.18 3.02 11.03
CA PHE A 124 -3.97 2.46 10.42
C PHE A 124 -3.22 3.58 9.72
N GLN A 125 -2.07 3.92 10.24
CA GLN A 125 -1.16 4.84 9.58
C GLN A 125 -0.22 4.04 8.70
N ILE A 126 -0.21 4.35 7.40
CA ILE A 126 0.58 3.68 6.39
C ILE A 126 1.65 4.63 5.89
N ASP A 127 2.91 4.24 6.02
CA ASP A 127 4.08 5.03 5.70
C ASP A 127 5.12 4.18 4.96
N ILE A 128 6.20 4.80 4.48
CA ILE A 128 7.35 4.10 3.91
C ILE A 128 8.45 3.89 4.95
N THR A 129 9.18 2.77 4.82
CA THR A 129 10.23 2.41 5.78
C THR A 129 11.46 3.31 5.75
N THR A 130 11.72 4.00 4.64
CA THR A 130 13.02 4.68 4.38
C THR A 130 13.01 6.17 4.68
N THR A 131 11.89 6.83 4.55
CA THR A 131 11.75 8.27 4.82
C THR A 131 10.30 8.56 5.24
N PRO A 132 9.99 8.48 6.53
CA PRO A 132 8.66 8.84 7.00
C PRO A 132 8.46 10.31 6.76
N THR A 133 7.54 10.73 5.85
CA THR A 133 7.18 12.14 5.96
C THR A 133 6.05 12.69 5.11
N GLN A 134 5.99 12.46 3.79
CA GLN A 134 5.09 13.32 2.99
C GLN A 134 3.92 12.60 2.33
N ASN A 135 3.98 11.28 2.27
CA ASN A 135 3.02 10.48 1.55
C ASN A 135 2.23 9.51 2.44
N VAL A 136 2.12 9.85 3.72
CA VAL A 136 1.37 9.08 4.72
C VAL A 136 -0.09 8.97 4.32
N ARG A 137 -0.68 7.80 4.54
CA ARG A 137 -2.11 7.55 4.40
C ARG A 137 -2.68 7.02 5.71
N CYS A 138 -3.86 7.48 6.04
CA CYS A 138 -4.62 6.97 7.17
C CYS A 138 -5.82 6.17 6.66
N VAL A 139 -5.94 4.92 7.11
CA VAL A 139 -7.16 4.13 6.94
C VAL A 139 -7.78 4.00 8.32
N ARG A 140 -9.02 4.44 8.48
CA ARG A 140 -9.76 4.34 9.74
C ARG A 140 -11.08 3.64 9.54
N ILE A 141 -11.58 3.03 10.60
CA ILE A 141 -12.89 2.41 10.63
C ILE A 141 -13.84 3.35 11.37
N GLU A 142 -14.89 3.77 10.71
CA GLU A 142 -15.95 4.58 11.31
C GLU A 142 -16.79 3.74 12.28
N LEU A 143 -17.53 4.40 13.19
CA LEU A 143 -18.43 3.71 14.13
C LEU A 143 -19.49 2.83 13.45
N SER A 144 -19.80 3.12 12.19
CA SER A 144 -20.69 2.31 11.33
C SER A 144 -20.05 1.02 10.82
N GLY A 145 -18.75 0.82 11.07
CA GLY A 145 -17.94 -0.26 10.50
C GLY A 145 -17.41 0.03 9.08
N MET A 146 -17.69 1.21 8.51
CA MET A 146 -17.21 1.54 7.18
C MET A 146 -15.75 2.00 7.22
N PRO A 147 -14.85 1.38 6.45
CA PRO A 147 -13.49 1.86 6.32
C PRO A 147 -13.44 3.14 5.51
N ARG A 148 -12.51 4.02 5.84
CA ARG A 148 -12.23 5.29 5.14
C ARG A 148 -10.74 5.48 4.97
N THR A 149 -10.34 5.98 3.78
CA THR A 149 -8.95 6.34 3.51
C THR A 149 -8.81 7.86 3.43
N LEU A 150 -7.84 8.40 4.16
CA LEU A 150 -7.53 9.82 4.21
C LEU A 150 -6.06 10.04 3.79
N LYS A 151 -5.79 11.21 3.24
CA LYS A 151 -4.42 11.65 2.94
C LYS A 151 -3.83 12.31 4.19
N GLY A 152 -2.62 11.92 4.58
CA GLY A 152 -1.93 12.40 5.76
C GLY A 152 -1.93 11.39 6.91
N ALA A 153 -1.34 11.81 8.03
CA ALA A 153 -1.27 11.00 9.25
C ALA A 153 -2.66 10.84 9.90
N CYS A 154 -2.80 9.79 10.69
CA CYS A 154 -4.00 9.60 11.50
C CYS A 154 -4.00 10.60 12.67
N SER A 155 -5.04 11.38 12.77
CA SER A 155 -5.33 12.32 13.86
C SER A 155 -6.50 11.80 14.71
#